data_4aa10479923c9ccdaddfa740eb69c9e6
#
_entry.id   4aa10479923c9ccdaddfa740eb69c9e6
#
_cell.length_a   1.000
_cell.length_b   1.000
_cell.length_c   1.000
_cell.angle_alpha   90.00
_cell.angle_beta   90.00
_cell.angle_gamma   90.00
#
_symmetry.space_group_name_H-M   'P 1'
#
loop_
_entity.id
_entity.type
_entity.pdbx_description
1 polymer ?
#
loop_
_entity_poly.entity_id
_entity_poly.type
_entity_poly.pdbx_seq_one_letter_code
_entity_poly.pdbx_strand_id
1 'polypeptide(L)'
;MSLSDLTTGLITVFVFLNLTTVGWTQSCVITGGINVGTTTQNCIVVGPARLTFQPAIAEELISKLSPGKPIRLRTVGRDSDQKVADEYGRYLQSRGFQIAEHHITPYAVPDPKHPITIRDEGLMIDLTVAPSAR
;
A
#
# COMPACT_ATOMS: atom_id res chain seq x y z
N MET A 1 38.79 60.07 17.73
CA MET A 1 39.00 58.69 18.19
C MET A 1 37.68 58.08 18.25
N SER A 2 37.57 57.30 17.46
CA SER A 2 37.62 55.98 17.26
C SER A 2 36.43 55.22 16.92
N LEU A 3 36.70 54.35 16.24
CA LEU A 3 36.25 52.97 16.04
C LEU A 3 34.79 52.76 15.72
N SER A 4 34.62 52.85 14.48
CA SER A 4 33.65 52.12 13.71
C SER A 4 33.69 50.64 14.01
N ASP A 5 32.71 50.21 14.69
CA ASP A 5 32.40 48.79 14.77
C ASP A 5 31.69 48.38 13.50
N LEU A 6 32.46 47.75 12.70
CA LEU A 6 31.97 46.96 11.59
C LEU A 6 31.31 45.70 12.17
N THR A 7 30.07 45.82 12.49
CA THR A 7 29.25 44.64 12.58
C THR A 7 28.97 44.11 11.18
N THR A 8 29.84 43.26 10.78
CA THR A 8 29.66 42.42 9.65
C THR A 8 28.40 41.57 9.86
N GLY A 9 27.30 42.11 9.41
CA GLY A 9 26.08 41.34 9.34
C GLY A 9 26.33 40.16 8.43
N LEU A 10 26.54 39.02 9.03
CA LEU A 10 26.55 37.74 8.35
C LEU A 10 25.13 37.52 7.86
N ILE A 11 24.86 37.97 6.67
CA ILE A 11 23.64 37.59 5.96
C ILE A 11 23.81 36.12 5.66
N THR A 12 23.33 35.34 6.55
CA THR A 12 23.10 33.92 6.27
C THR A 12 21.99 33.88 5.23
N VAL A 13 22.41 33.87 4.00
CA VAL A 13 21.52 33.54 2.90
C VAL A 13 21.12 32.10 3.13
N PHE A 14 19.99 31.93 3.78
CA PHE A 14 19.27 30.69 3.71
C PHE A 14 18.82 30.55 2.27
N VAL A 15 19.66 29.91 1.51
CA VAL A 15 19.23 29.32 0.26
C VAL A 15 18.22 28.27 0.69
N PHE A 16 16.96 28.68 0.72
CA PHE A 16 15.90 27.72 0.64
C PHE A 16 16.07 27.07 -0.73
N LEU A 17 16.79 25.97 -0.72
CA LEU A 17 16.63 25.01 -1.78
C LEU A 17 15.13 24.71 -1.76
N ASN A 18 14.44 25.33 -2.68
CA ASN A 18 13.18 24.81 -3.13
C ASN A 18 13.50 23.41 -3.65
N LEU A 19 13.47 22.47 -2.76
CA LEU A 19 13.23 21.11 -3.11
C LEU A 19 11.90 21.15 -3.84
N THR A 20 11.98 21.37 -5.13
CA THR A 20 10.92 20.99 -6.02
C THR A 20 10.56 19.60 -5.59
N THR A 21 9.41 19.49 -4.99
CA THR A 21 8.79 18.21 -4.73
C THR A 21 8.68 17.54 -6.08
N VAL A 22 9.74 16.87 -6.45
CA VAL A 22 9.68 15.82 -7.45
C VAL A 22 8.54 14.98 -6.98
N GLY A 23 7.46 14.93 -7.77
CA GLY A 23 6.26 14.24 -7.38
C GLY A 23 6.67 12.86 -6.90
N TRP A 24 6.56 12.70 -5.60
CA TRP A 24 6.77 11.42 -4.98
C TRP A 24 5.68 10.55 -5.52
N THR A 25 6.00 9.77 -6.53
CA THR A 25 5.25 8.55 -6.77
C THR A 25 5.34 7.80 -5.46
N GLN A 26 4.28 7.86 -4.68
CA GLN A 26 4.23 7.17 -3.42
C GLN A 26 4.32 5.68 -3.73
N SER A 27 5.53 5.16 -3.67
CA SER A 27 5.70 3.73 -3.68
C SER A 27 5.15 3.20 -2.37
N CYS A 28 4.11 2.40 -2.45
CA CYS A 28 3.63 1.59 -1.36
C CYS A 28 4.69 0.52 -1.10
N VAL A 29 5.55 0.71 -0.12
CA VAL A 29 6.51 -0.31 0.28
C VAL A 29 5.88 -1.10 1.43
N ILE A 30 5.62 -2.38 1.20
CA ILE A 30 5.23 -3.30 2.25
C ILE A 30 6.48 -3.97 2.78
N THR A 31 6.89 -3.58 4.00
CA THR A 31 8.07 -4.10 4.66
C THR A 31 7.82 -5.51 5.18
N GLY A 32 8.49 -6.45 4.68
CA GLY A 32 8.35 -7.88 4.97
C GLY A 32 9.11 -8.70 3.94
N GLY A 33 10.06 -8.05 3.24
CA GLY A 33 10.79 -8.66 2.13
C GLY A 33 10.01 -8.66 0.83
N ILE A 34 8.97 -7.84 0.73
CA ILE A 34 8.09 -7.71 -0.43
C ILE A 34 8.28 -6.33 -1.03
N ASN A 35 8.67 -6.27 -2.29
CA ASN A 35 8.75 -5.02 -3.03
C ASN A 35 7.39 -4.66 -3.61
N VAL A 36 7.01 -3.41 -3.45
CA VAL A 36 5.74 -2.89 -3.92
C VAL A 36 5.97 -1.80 -4.94
N GLY A 37 5.36 -1.95 -6.11
CA GLY A 37 5.28 -0.90 -7.11
C GLY A 37 3.94 -0.18 -7.04
N THR A 38 3.93 1.15 -7.13
CA THR A 38 2.68 1.91 -7.11
C THR A 38 2.44 2.67 -8.39
N THR A 39 1.19 2.74 -8.76
CA THR A 39 0.59 3.90 -9.40
C THR A 39 -0.25 4.63 -8.36
N THR A 40 -0.53 5.88 -8.55
CA THR A 40 -1.11 6.82 -7.57
C THR A 40 -2.41 6.38 -6.87
N GLN A 41 -2.98 5.24 -7.25
CA GLN A 41 -4.20 4.67 -6.67
C GLN A 41 -4.14 3.14 -6.46
N ASN A 42 -3.07 2.50 -6.85
CA ASN A 42 -2.95 1.05 -6.78
C ASN A 42 -1.68 0.67 -6.02
N CYS A 43 -1.82 -0.07 -4.94
CA CYS A 43 -0.72 -0.70 -4.25
C CYS A 43 -0.59 -2.15 -4.70
N ILE A 44 0.62 -2.55 -5.04
CA ILE A 44 0.92 -3.89 -5.51
C ILE A 44 1.95 -4.53 -4.60
N VAL A 45 1.62 -5.66 -4.04
CA VAL A 45 2.54 -6.47 -3.23
C VAL A 45 3.19 -7.50 -4.15
N VAL A 46 4.49 -7.39 -4.34
CA VAL A 46 5.28 -8.35 -5.10
C VAL A 46 6.06 -9.20 -4.11
N GLY A 47 5.79 -10.46 -4.05
CA GLY A 47 6.41 -11.38 -3.11
C GLY A 47 7.07 -12.58 -3.77
N PRO A 48 7.88 -13.34 -3.01
CA PRO A 48 8.39 -14.62 -3.45
C PRO A 48 7.25 -15.63 -3.63
N ALA A 49 7.38 -16.47 -4.59
CA ALA A 49 6.58 -17.57 -5.12
C ALA A 49 5.12 -17.78 -4.66
N ARG A 50 4.77 -17.61 -3.40
CA ARG A 50 3.40 -17.76 -2.90
C ARG A 50 3.16 -16.94 -1.63
N LEU A 51 2.11 -16.13 -1.65
CA LEU A 51 1.69 -15.41 -0.45
C LEU A 51 1.11 -16.36 0.58
N THR A 52 1.55 -16.19 1.83
CA THR A 52 0.90 -16.74 3.01
C THR A 52 0.40 -15.62 3.90
N PHE A 53 -0.50 -15.90 4.82
CA PHE A 53 -0.92 -14.89 5.77
C PHE A 53 0.27 -14.49 6.67
N GLN A 54 0.52 -13.20 6.74
CA GLN A 54 1.53 -12.61 7.61
C GLN A 54 0.94 -11.36 8.28
N PRO A 55 0.88 -11.31 9.61
CA PRO A 55 0.35 -10.15 10.32
C PRO A 55 1.03 -8.83 9.95
N ALA A 56 2.34 -8.86 9.73
CA ALA A 56 3.10 -7.67 9.34
C ALA A 56 2.63 -7.10 7.99
N ILE A 57 2.35 -7.96 7.02
CA ILE A 57 1.81 -7.56 5.72
C ILE A 57 0.38 -7.02 5.89
N ALA A 58 -0.42 -7.66 6.75
CA ALA A 58 -1.78 -7.21 7.02
C ALA A 58 -1.81 -5.83 7.69
N GLU A 59 -0.91 -5.55 8.62
CA GLU A 59 -0.78 -4.21 9.23
C GLU A 59 -0.37 -3.17 8.20
N GLU A 60 0.52 -3.51 7.32
CA GLU A 60 0.94 -2.60 6.26
C GLU A 60 -0.17 -2.36 5.23
N LEU A 61 -0.95 -3.38 4.90
CA LEU A 61 -2.18 -3.22 4.13
C LEU A 61 -3.11 -2.20 4.79
N ILE A 62 -3.34 -2.33 6.10
CA ILE A 62 -4.19 -1.42 6.86
C ILE A 62 -3.71 0.02 6.74
N SER A 63 -2.40 0.24 6.80
CA SER A 63 -1.81 1.59 6.65
C SER A 63 -2.08 2.23 5.28
N LYS A 64 -2.40 1.45 4.27
CA LYS A 64 -2.68 1.89 2.91
C LYS A 64 -4.18 1.97 2.58
N LEU A 65 -5.01 1.36 3.41
CA LEU A 65 -6.45 1.38 3.22
C LEU A 65 -7.04 2.68 3.78
N SER A 66 -7.98 3.27 3.05
CA SER A 66 -8.72 4.44 3.53
C SER A 66 -9.72 4.03 4.61
N PRO A 67 -9.63 4.61 5.83
CA PRO A 67 -10.58 4.29 6.89
C PRO A 67 -12.01 4.62 6.47
N GLY A 68 -12.97 3.78 6.88
CA GLY A 68 -14.39 4.01 6.66
C GLY A 68 -14.91 3.63 5.28
N LYS A 69 -14.06 3.25 4.34
CA LYS A 69 -14.51 2.72 3.06
C LYS A 69 -14.79 1.22 3.15
N PRO A 70 -15.91 0.75 2.61
CA PRO A 70 -16.16 -0.69 2.52
C PRO A 70 -15.17 -1.34 1.56
N ILE A 71 -14.82 -2.59 1.86
CA ILE A 71 -13.87 -3.38 1.07
C ILE A 71 -14.64 -4.44 0.32
N ARG A 72 -14.39 -4.53 -0.98
CA ARG A 72 -14.70 -5.70 -1.79
C ARG A 72 -13.46 -6.59 -1.80
N LEU A 73 -13.55 -7.74 -1.15
CA LEU A 73 -12.49 -8.74 -1.17
C LEU A 73 -12.69 -9.66 -2.37
N ARG A 74 -11.71 -9.69 -3.24
CA ARG A 74 -11.69 -10.60 -4.38
C ARG A 74 -10.58 -11.61 -4.19
N THR A 75 -10.93 -12.88 -4.13
CA THR A 75 -9.99 -13.99 -4.06
C THR A 75 -9.84 -14.64 -5.42
N VAL A 76 -8.60 -14.77 -5.88
CA VAL A 76 -8.29 -15.49 -7.11
C VAL A 76 -7.42 -16.69 -6.77
N GLY A 77 -7.91 -17.89 -7.09
CA GLY A 77 -7.18 -19.12 -6.84
C GLY A 77 -8.05 -20.26 -6.30
N ARG A 78 -7.40 -21.35 -5.89
CA ARG A 78 -8.05 -22.54 -5.39
C ARG A 78 -8.24 -22.48 -3.87
N ASP A 79 -8.77 -23.54 -3.28
CA ASP A 79 -9.12 -23.63 -1.85
C ASP A 79 -8.03 -23.16 -0.90
N SER A 80 -6.76 -23.48 -1.21
CA SER A 80 -5.63 -23.04 -0.39
C SER A 80 -5.37 -21.54 -0.48
N ASP A 81 -5.71 -20.91 -1.61
CA ASP A 81 -5.59 -19.48 -1.82
C ASP A 81 -6.75 -18.75 -1.14
N GLN A 82 -7.93 -19.37 -1.13
CA GLN A 82 -9.10 -18.86 -0.44
C GLN A 82 -8.84 -18.76 1.08
N LYS A 83 -8.20 -19.77 1.67
CA LYS A 83 -7.85 -19.74 3.09
C LYS A 83 -6.98 -18.53 3.45
N VAL A 84 -5.99 -18.24 2.62
CA VAL A 84 -5.12 -17.07 2.82
C VAL A 84 -5.92 -15.77 2.71
N ALA A 85 -6.79 -15.64 1.72
CA ALA A 85 -7.63 -14.47 1.56
C ALA A 85 -8.60 -14.30 2.73
N ASP A 86 -9.18 -15.38 3.24
CA ASP A 86 -10.07 -15.39 4.40
C ASP A 86 -9.33 -14.95 5.67
N GLU A 87 -8.06 -15.31 5.83
CA GLU A 87 -7.24 -14.87 6.96
C GLU A 87 -7.00 -13.36 6.90
N TYR A 88 -6.66 -12.82 5.72
CA TYR A 88 -6.56 -11.37 5.53
C TYR A 88 -7.91 -10.67 5.76
N GLY A 89 -9.00 -11.20 5.23
CA GLY A 89 -10.34 -10.65 5.43
C GLY A 89 -10.73 -10.58 6.90
N ARG A 90 -10.55 -11.68 7.64
CA ARG A 90 -10.83 -11.73 9.09
C ARG A 90 -9.95 -10.77 9.87
N TYR A 91 -8.69 -10.65 9.51
CA TYR A 91 -7.78 -9.73 10.17
C TYR A 91 -8.23 -8.27 9.95
N LEU A 92 -8.58 -7.90 8.73
CA LEU A 92 -9.10 -6.57 8.41
C LEU A 92 -10.40 -6.28 9.19
N GLN A 93 -11.32 -7.25 9.25
CA GLN A 93 -12.55 -7.12 10.06
C GLN A 93 -12.25 -6.91 11.55
N SER A 94 -11.26 -7.61 12.10
CA SER A 94 -10.83 -7.44 13.50
C SER A 94 -10.26 -6.05 13.78
N ARG A 95 -9.80 -5.36 12.73
CA ARG A 95 -9.30 -3.97 12.78
C ARG A 95 -10.35 -2.92 12.44
N GLY A 96 -11.61 -3.33 12.30
CA GLY A 96 -12.75 -2.43 12.09
C GLY A 96 -13.06 -2.11 10.62
N PHE A 97 -12.44 -2.79 9.68
CA PHE A 97 -12.78 -2.65 8.28
C PHE A 97 -14.02 -3.48 7.93
N GLN A 98 -14.88 -2.94 7.10
CA GLN A 98 -16.07 -3.64 6.64
C GLN A 98 -15.77 -4.35 5.32
N ILE A 99 -15.87 -5.67 5.32
CA ILE A 99 -15.89 -6.45 4.08
C ILE A 99 -17.34 -6.49 3.59
N ALA A 100 -17.65 -5.67 2.58
CA ALA A 100 -18.98 -5.55 2.04
C ALA A 100 -19.32 -6.68 1.06
N GLU A 101 -18.32 -7.13 0.33
CA GLU A 101 -18.47 -8.17 -0.68
C GLU A 101 -17.26 -9.09 -0.65
N HIS A 102 -17.48 -10.39 -0.89
CA HIS A 102 -16.40 -11.36 -1.06
C HIS A 102 -16.67 -12.17 -2.32
N HIS A 103 -15.84 -11.99 -3.32
CA HIS A 103 -15.89 -12.71 -4.59
C HIS A 103 -14.75 -13.70 -4.67
N ILE A 104 -15.08 -14.95 -4.96
CA ILE A 104 -14.13 -16.04 -5.13
C ILE A 104 -14.17 -16.51 -6.56
N THR A 105 -13.02 -16.50 -7.23
CA THR A 105 -12.87 -17.00 -8.58
C THR A 105 -11.65 -17.91 -8.67
N PRO A 106 -11.77 -19.06 -9.35
CA PRO A 106 -10.62 -19.96 -9.49
C PRO A 106 -9.52 -19.39 -10.40
N TYR A 107 -9.88 -18.48 -11.25
CA TYR A 107 -8.99 -17.77 -12.19
C TYR A 107 -9.54 -16.39 -12.48
N ALA A 108 -8.70 -15.49 -12.95
CA ALA A 108 -9.08 -14.17 -13.45
C ALA A 108 -8.43 -13.91 -14.81
N VAL A 109 -9.08 -13.07 -15.61
CA VAL A 109 -8.56 -12.65 -16.92
C VAL A 109 -8.56 -11.12 -16.96
N PRO A 110 -7.39 -10.49 -17.12
CA PRO A 110 -6.05 -11.09 -17.15
C PRO A 110 -5.64 -11.69 -15.81
N ASP A 111 -4.69 -12.61 -15.83
CA ASP A 111 -4.14 -13.19 -14.60
C ASP A 111 -3.56 -12.11 -13.69
N PRO A 112 -3.80 -12.18 -12.37
CA PRO A 112 -3.18 -11.28 -11.43
C PRO A 112 -1.66 -11.38 -11.50
N LYS A 113 -0.99 -10.25 -11.68
CA LYS A 113 0.48 -10.18 -11.72
C LYS A 113 1.12 -10.16 -10.34
N HIS A 114 0.31 -9.94 -9.31
CA HIS A 114 0.78 -9.72 -7.94
C HIS A 114 -0.14 -10.40 -6.94
N PRO A 115 0.43 -10.92 -5.83
CA PRO A 115 -0.34 -11.66 -4.83
C PRO A 115 -1.41 -10.82 -4.12
N ILE A 116 -1.17 -9.54 -3.95
CA ILE A 116 -2.15 -8.60 -3.40
C ILE A 116 -2.17 -7.34 -4.26
N THR A 117 -3.37 -6.89 -4.58
CA THR A 117 -3.60 -5.63 -5.30
C THR A 117 -4.69 -4.84 -4.58
N ILE A 118 -4.42 -3.58 -4.29
CA ILE A 118 -5.40 -2.64 -3.74
C ILE A 118 -5.74 -1.63 -4.83
N ARG A 119 -7.03 -1.44 -5.06
CA ARG A 119 -7.54 -0.41 -5.95
C ARG A 119 -8.61 0.38 -5.24
N ASP A 120 -8.42 1.69 -5.14
CA ASP A 120 -9.46 2.60 -4.64
C ASP A 120 -10.38 2.98 -5.80
N GLU A 121 -11.64 2.56 -5.71
CA GLU A 121 -12.67 2.85 -6.71
C GLU A 121 -13.58 4.02 -6.29
N GLY A 122 -13.13 4.84 -5.34
CA GLY A 122 -13.85 6.00 -4.84
C GLY A 122 -14.81 5.65 -3.70
N LEU A 123 -15.88 4.93 -3.96
CA LEU A 123 -16.88 4.55 -2.95
C LEU A 123 -16.48 3.31 -2.15
N MET A 124 -15.68 2.45 -2.72
CA MET A 124 -15.18 1.24 -2.07
C MET A 124 -13.75 0.93 -2.50
N ILE A 125 -13.13 0.06 -1.75
CA ILE A 125 -11.79 -0.45 -2.04
C ILE A 125 -11.92 -1.86 -2.59
N ASP A 126 -11.35 -2.09 -3.77
CA ASP A 126 -11.21 -3.43 -4.33
C ASP A 126 -9.87 -4.02 -3.87
N LEU A 127 -9.93 -5.01 -3.01
CA LEU A 127 -8.77 -5.75 -2.51
C LEU A 127 -8.74 -7.13 -3.18
N THR A 128 -7.82 -7.32 -4.10
CA THR A 128 -7.61 -8.61 -4.73
C THR A 128 -6.49 -9.35 -4.04
N VAL A 129 -6.77 -10.58 -3.60
CA VAL A 129 -5.81 -11.52 -3.02
C VAL A 129 -5.68 -12.72 -3.94
N ALA A 130 -4.50 -12.88 -4.52
CA ALA A 130 -4.15 -13.95 -5.45
C ALA A 130 -2.83 -14.60 -5.01
N PRO A 131 -2.82 -15.43 -3.97
CA PRO A 131 -1.59 -15.93 -3.32
C PRO A 131 -0.64 -16.66 -4.27
N SER A 132 -1.17 -17.24 -5.32
CA SER A 132 -0.40 -17.99 -6.33
C SER A 132 -0.01 -17.15 -7.56
N ALA A 133 -0.30 -15.85 -7.57
CA ALA A 133 0.13 -14.96 -8.66
C ALA A 133 1.67 -14.90 -8.74
N ARG A 134 2.20 -14.84 -9.97
CA ARG A 134 3.64 -14.87 -10.25
C ARG A 134 4.08 -13.67 -11.09
#